data_8d17e774d521ac2800bd1b341e197893
#
_entry.id   8d17e774d521ac2800bd1b341e197893
#
_cell.length_a   1.000
_cell.length_b   1.000
_cell.length_c   1.000
_cell.angle_alpha   90.00
_cell.angle_beta   90.00
_cell.angle_gamma   90.00
#
_symmetry.space_group_name_H-M   'P 1'
#
loop_
_entity.id
_entity.type
_entity.pdbx_description
1 polymer ?
#
loop_
_entity_poly.entity_id
_entity_poly.type
_entity_poly.pdbx_seq_one_letter_code
_entity_poly.pdbx_strand_id
1 'polypeptide(L)'
;MTTVRLCPLADVAHRLPADCWIAQRLAEEPDALADEATLWITGDAHWPALHLDAPLAPGSPLRQWLHDVPDAPGDASVPRAPFLILVDGDLRIDGALTSADTDGTTHLIVTGNAHLHNAVVGGQLVCVLGALQVDELLWGHYNHGELRVRGGLQARVALFTDEYHVDITGAEQVEFLLDEVRGVPNHAEFSAEIVGAMFAPEFHEGVDAGEDGLAAMINRRQVLAAVRAGHSAVRSSADIHADQPVAHDLCADDAISIDNILAVVRTPVIAHKEHKAYGWFQQTDFSLCQRHVDDEGDARDDNVFITVWKTWDFYLSVEQVPAPRNWLERVATKLWRHAAPTVAQRTLLYRRYTQGEPGDWQVLAPPAEPGHDPDAWKACAHAWRGVLDYVRKAVGQHRARYPLYQRLQASMTAEHIEAFTSLPVFT
;
A
#
# COMPACT_ATOMS: atom_id res chain seq x y z
N MET A 1 -8.09 -27.99 26.07
CA MET A 1 -9.45 -27.70 26.56
C MET A 1 -9.52 -26.22 26.76
N THR A 2 -10.38 -25.52 26.06
CA THR A 2 -10.53 -24.06 26.15
C THR A 2 -11.25 -23.73 27.44
N THR A 3 -10.72 -22.79 28.23
CA THR A 3 -11.40 -22.26 29.42
C THR A 3 -11.61 -20.75 29.29
N VAL A 4 -12.71 -20.25 29.87
CA VAL A 4 -13.08 -18.84 29.79
C VAL A 4 -13.20 -18.31 31.23
N ARG A 5 -12.61 -17.16 31.45
CA ARG A 5 -12.61 -16.48 32.75
C ARG A 5 -12.85 -14.98 32.53
N LEU A 6 -13.72 -14.40 33.35
CA LEU A 6 -13.85 -12.95 33.51
C LEU A 6 -12.98 -12.54 34.71
N CYS A 7 -12.04 -11.65 34.48
CA CYS A 7 -11.09 -11.20 35.51
C CYS A 7 -10.68 -9.73 35.31
N PRO A 8 -10.09 -9.09 36.34
CA PRO A 8 -9.44 -7.80 36.15
C PRO A 8 -8.30 -7.85 35.12
N LEU A 9 -8.05 -6.76 34.43
CA LEU A 9 -6.95 -6.64 33.45
C LEU A 9 -5.59 -6.91 34.11
N ALA A 10 -5.39 -6.50 35.35
CA ALA A 10 -4.18 -6.75 36.11
C ALA A 10 -3.80 -8.23 36.20
N ASP A 11 -4.78 -9.14 36.25
CA ASP A 11 -4.54 -10.59 36.34
C ASP A 11 -3.86 -11.15 35.11
N VAL A 12 -4.09 -10.50 33.94
CA VAL A 12 -3.56 -10.92 32.62
C VAL A 12 -2.45 -10.02 32.08
N ALA A 13 -2.01 -9.03 32.85
CA ALA A 13 -0.97 -8.07 32.45
C ALA A 13 0.29 -8.75 31.86
N HIS A 14 0.68 -9.88 32.42
CA HIS A 14 1.83 -10.67 32.00
C HIS A 14 1.67 -11.35 30.64
N ARG A 15 0.48 -11.33 30.03
CA ARG A 15 0.14 -11.86 28.71
C ARG A 15 0.05 -10.79 27.65
N LEU A 16 -0.01 -9.52 28.04
CA LEU A 16 -0.13 -8.42 27.09
C LEU A 16 1.20 -8.17 26.37
N PRO A 17 1.18 -7.88 25.06
CA PRO A 17 2.37 -7.43 24.35
C PRO A 17 2.91 -6.14 24.98
N ALA A 18 4.19 -6.11 25.32
CA ALA A 18 4.80 -4.96 26.03
C ALA A 18 4.76 -3.65 25.20
N ASP A 19 4.65 -3.75 23.90
CA ASP A 19 4.60 -2.64 22.96
C ASP A 19 3.16 -2.15 22.66
N CYS A 20 2.12 -2.84 23.13
CA CYS A 20 0.76 -2.35 22.98
C CYS A 20 0.44 -1.26 24.02
N TRP A 21 -0.39 -0.28 23.60
CA TRP A 21 -0.72 0.86 24.46
C TRP A 21 -1.41 0.45 25.78
N ILE A 22 -2.20 -0.65 25.79
CA ILE A 22 -2.86 -1.15 27.03
C ILE A 22 -1.81 -1.57 28.05
N ALA A 23 -0.79 -2.34 27.64
CA ALA A 23 0.28 -2.77 28.53
C ALA A 23 1.12 -1.58 29.02
N GLN A 24 1.41 -0.62 28.14
CA GLN A 24 2.15 0.60 28.49
C GLN A 24 1.37 1.44 29.48
N ARG A 25 0.09 1.68 29.21
CA ARG A 25 -0.79 2.45 30.11
C ARG A 25 -0.95 1.78 31.47
N LEU A 26 -1.10 0.45 31.49
CA LEU A 26 -1.20 -0.32 32.75
C LEU A 26 0.10 -0.24 33.55
N ALA A 27 1.27 -0.17 32.91
CA ALA A 27 2.56 0.00 33.55
C ALA A 27 2.78 1.41 34.08
N GLU A 28 2.35 2.44 33.36
CA GLU A 28 2.50 3.85 33.72
C GLU A 28 1.49 4.30 34.80
N GLU A 29 0.24 3.88 34.65
CA GLU A 29 -0.89 4.25 35.52
C GLU A 29 -1.71 3.00 35.89
N PRO A 30 -1.22 2.14 36.78
CA PRO A 30 -1.92 0.89 37.12
C PRO A 30 -3.35 1.09 37.55
N ASP A 31 -3.62 2.10 38.38
CA ASP A 31 -4.95 2.38 38.93
C ASP A 31 -5.98 2.78 37.85
N ALA A 32 -5.53 3.17 36.66
CA ALA A 32 -6.44 3.60 35.60
C ALA A 32 -7.11 2.42 34.86
N LEU A 33 -6.43 1.28 34.74
CA LEU A 33 -6.89 0.14 33.93
C LEU A 33 -6.91 -1.20 34.68
N ALA A 34 -6.31 -1.30 35.86
CA ALA A 34 -6.11 -2.56 36.57
C ALA A 34 -7.41 -3.36 36.76
N ASP A 35 -8.50 -2.66 37.10
CA ASP A 35 -9.82 -3.26 37.40
C ASP A 35 -10.72 -3.42 36.16
N GLU A 36 -10.23 -3.04 34.98
CA GLU A 36 -11.03 -3.20 33.76
C GLU A 36 -11.33 -4.67 33.46
N ALA A 37 -12.60 -4.93 33.10
CA ALA A 37 -13.09 -6.28 32.91
C ALA A 37 -12.45 -6.91 31.67
N THR A 38 -11.76 -8.03 31.86
CA THR A 38 -11.11 -8.77 30.78
C THR A 38 -11.69 -10.17 30.66
N LEU A 39 -12.13 -10.53 29.46
CA LEU A 39 -12.53 -11.89 29.14
C LEU A 39 -11.27 -12.65 28.67
N TRP A 40 -10.73 -13.48 29.54
CA TRP A 40 -9.54 -14.29 29.23
C TRP A 40 -9.94 -15.70 28.81
N ILE A 41 -9.51 -16.07 27.61
CA ILE A 41 -9.76 -17.37 26.99
C ILE A 41 -8.40 -18.07 26.85
N THR A 42 -8.22 -19.18 27.57
CA THR A 42 -7.00 -19.98 27.46
C THR A 42 -7.21 -21.11 26.47
N GLY A 43 -6.31 -21.20 25.48
CA GLY A 43 -6.42 -22.10 24.34
C GLY A 43 -7.16 -21.47 23.16
N ASP A 44 -7.33 -22.25 22.11
CA ASP A 44 -7.89 -21.78 20.85
C ASP A 44 -9.39 -21.46 20.97
N ALA A 45 -9.80 -20.42 20.26
CA ALA A 45 -11.18 -19.99 20.18
C ALA A 45 -11.72 -20.09 18.75
N HIS A 46 -12.96 -20.57 18.62
CA HIS A 46 -13.66 -20.68 17.36
C HIS A 46 -15.09 -20.14 17.49
N TRP A 47 -15.42 -19.13 16.70
CA TRP A 47 -16.72 -18.46 16.73
C TRP A 47 -17.31 -18.28 15.33
N PRO A 48 -18.63 -18.30 15.20
CA PRO A 48 -19.28 -17.97 13.94
C PRO A 48 -19.14 -16.48 13.59
N ALA A 49 -19.16 -15.59 14.56
CA ALA A 49 -18.97 -14.14 14.42
C ALA A 49 -18.58 -13.53 15.77
N LEU A 50 -17.95 -12.34 15.72
CA LEU A 50 -17.65 -11.52 16.92
C LEU A 50 -17.92 -10.05 16.63
N HIS A 51 -18.75 -9.42 17.48
CA HIS A 51 -19.09 -8.00 17.40
C HIS A 51 -18.50 -7.28 18.61
N LEU A 52 -17.44 -6.50 18.43
CA LEU A 52 -16.71 -5.83 19.52
C LEU A 52 -17.53 -4.70 20.17
N ASP A 53 -18.45 -4.10 19.43
CA ASP A 53 -19.42 -3.10 19.92
C ASP A 53 -20.57 -3.73 20.74
N ALA A 54 -20.80 -5.03 20.60
CA ALA A 54 -21.84 -5.74 21.29
C ALA A 54 -21.46 -7.22 21.57
N PRO A 55 -20.31 -7.48 22.24
CA PRO A 55 -19.74 -8.82 22.37
C PRO A 55 -20.64 -9.75 23.16
N LEU A 56 -21.55 -9.21 24.00
CA LEU A 56 -22.49 -9.94 24.85
C LEU A 56 -23.94 -9.83 24.37
N ALA A 57 -24.17 -9.43 23.13
CA ALA A 57 -25.51 -9.36 22.53
C ALA A 57 -26.24 -10.72 22.59
N PRO A 58 -27.57 -10.73 22.54
CA PRO A 58 -28.33 -11.98 22.41
C PRO A 58 -27.84 -12.79 21.23
N GLY A 59 -27.52 -14.07 21.45
CA GLY A 59 -26.96 -14.96 20.43
C GLY A 59 -25.45 -14.93 20.27
N SER A 60 -24.74 -14.02 20.96
CA SER A 60 -23.28 -14.04 20.98
C SER A 60 -22.76 -15.32 21.67
N PRO A 61 -21.76 -15.99 21.09
CA PRO A 61 -21.13 -17.15 21.73
C PRO A 61 -20.50 -16.79 23.08
N LEU A 62 -20.01 -15.57 23.25
CA LEU A 62 -19.42 -15.12 24.53
C LEU A 62 -20.46 -15.00 25.64
N ARG A 63 -21.69 -14.64 25.30
CA ARG A 63 -22.78 -14.58 26.29
C ARG A 63 -23.11 -15.96 26.83
N GLN A 64 -23.11 -17.01 26.00
CA GLN A 64 -23.34 -18.38 26.43
C GLN A 64 -22.23 -18.83 27.40
N TRP A 65 -20.98 -18.50 27.15
CA TRP A 65 -19.87 -18.85 28.00
C TRP A 65 -19.90 -18.16 29.34
N LEU A 66 -20.36 -16.90 29.44
CA LEU A 66 -20.49 -16.15 30.68
C LEU A 66 -21.60 -16.67 31.59
N HIS A 67 -22.63 -17.33 31.06
CA HIS A 67 -23.65 -18.00 31.87
C HIS A 67 -23.10 -19.22 32.61
N ASP A 68 -22.04 -19.81 32.12
CA ASP A 68 -21.41 -20.99 32.72
C ASP A 68 -20.27 -20.61 33.68
N VAL A 69 -19.96 -19.31 33.82
CA VAL A 69 -18.96 -18.80 34.79
C VAL A 69 -19.64 -18.60 36.16
N PRO A 70 -19.34 -19.43 37.18
CA PRO A 70 -19.78 -19.15 38.55
C PRO A 70 -19.13 -17.84 39.01
N ASP A 71 -19.88 -16.97 39.63
CA ASP A 71 -19.42 -15.72 40.24
C ASP A 71 -19.18 -14.51 39.31
N ALA A 72 -20.03 -14.27 38.33
CA ALA A 72 -20.12 -12.93 37.74
C ALA A 72 -20.54 -11.93 38.89
N PRO A 73 -19.75 -10.90 39.17
CA PRO A 73 -20.04 -10.00 40.29
C PRO A 73 -21.39 -9.31 40.13
N GLY A 74 -22.13 -9.38 41.15
CA GLY A 74 -23.45 -9.00 41.53
C GLY A 74 -24.20 -7.90 40.75
N ASP A 75 -25.51 -8.08 40.83
CA ASP A 75 -26.60 -7.24 40.28
C ASP A 75 -26.59 -7.07 38.76
N ALA A 76 -26.75 -8.20 38.07
CA ALA A 76 -26.58 -8.31 36.64
C ALA A 76 -27.92 -8.35 35.92
N SER A 77 -28.54 -7.20 35.76
CA SER A 77 -29.58 -7.09 34.75
C SER A 77 -29.01 -6.99 33.32
N VAL A 78 -27.74 -6.51 33.13
CA VAL A 78 -26.97 -6.55 31.88
C VAL A 78 -25.47 -6.65 32.22
N PRO A 79 -24.74 -7.71 31.82
CA PRO A 79 -23.30 -7.74 31.95
C PRO A 79 -22.69 -6.57 31.20
N ARG A 80 -21.82 -5.78 31.82
CA ARG A 80 -21.05 -4.74 31.16
C ARG A 80 -20.13 -5.41 30.12
N ALA A 81 -20.04 -4.87 28.89
CA ALA A 81 -19.13 -5.36 27.90
C ALA A 81 -17.70 -5.37 28.44
N PRO A 82 -16.91 -6.43 28.20
CA PRO A 82 -15.52 -6.46 28.66
C PRO A 82 -14.73 -5.35 27.94
N PHE A 83 -13.77 -4.77 28.65
CA PHE A 83 -12.80 -3.84 28.07
C PHE A 83 -11.88 -4.57 27.07
N LEU A 84 -11.48 -5.79 27.41
CA LEU A 84 -10.58 -6.59 26.59
C LEU A 84 -11.09 -8.03 26.46
N ILE A 85 -10.99 -8.58 25.24
CA ILE A 85 -11.02 -10.02 24.99
C ILE A 85 -9.58 -10.44 24.69
N LEU A 86 -9.04 -11.32 25.53
CA LEU A 86 -7.71 -11.92 25.39
C LEU A 86 -7.85 -13.40 25.04
N VAL A 87 -7.44 -13.78 23.82
CA VAL A 87 -7.35 -15.18 23.38
C VAL A 87 -5.90 -15.63 23.50
N ASP A 88 -5.63 -16.50 24.48
CA ASP A 88 -4.30 -17.08 24.71
C ASP A 88 -4.17 -18.40 23.92
N GLY A 89 -4.18 -18.29 22.61
CA GLY A 89 -4.17 -19.33 21.61
C GLY A 89 -4.52 -18.77 20.22
N ASP A 90 -4.90 -19.65 19.29
CA ASP A 90 -5.36 -19.26 17.96
C ASP A 90 -6.85 -18.84 17.99
N LEU A 91 -7.19 -17.88 17.10
CA LEU A 91 -8.57 -17.43 16.91
C LEU A 91 -9.07 -17.75 15.51
N ARG A 92 -10.21 -18.40 15.42
CA ARG A 92 -10.95 -18.59 14.17
C ARG A 92 -12.34 -17.96 14.25
N ILE A 93 -12.70 -17.14 13.27
CA ILE A 93 -14.05 -16.60 13.08
C ILE A 93 -14.52 -16.94 11.67
N ASP A 94 -15.51 -17.83 11.54
CA ASP A 94 -16.00 -18.29 10.24
C ASP A 94 -16.71 -17.18 9.45
N GLY A 95 -17.27 -16.19 10.12
CA GLY A 95 -17.91 -15.02 9.56
C GLY A 95 -17.11 -13.73 9.80
N ALA A 96 -17.71 -12.76 10.47
CA ALA A 96 -17.14 -11.43 10.59
C ALA A 96 -16.74 -11.05 12.02
N LEU A 97 -15.56 -10.43 12.12
CA LEU A 97 -15.15 -9.57 13.23
C LEU A 97 -15.62 -8.15 12.93
N THR A 98 -16.50 -7.58 13.72
CA THR A 98 -17.03 -6.24 13.42
C THR A 98 -17.10 -5.32 14.64
N SER A 99 -16.98 -4.00 14.37
CA SER A 99 -17.41 -2.94 15.27
C SER A 99 -18.08 -1.82 14.47
N ALA A 100 -19.29 -1.45 14.85
CA ALA A 100 -19.95 -0.27 14.29
C ALA A 100 -19.50 1.01 14.98
N ASP A 101 -19.07 0.88 16.25
CA ASP A 101 -18.63 1.99 17.08
C ASP A 101 -17.18 2.37 16.75
N THR A 102 -16.92 3.66 16.70
CA THR A 102 -15.58 4.23 16.51
C THR A 102 -14.94 4.62 17.83
N ASP A 103 -15.72 4.86 18.88
CA ASP A 103 -15.24 5.30 20.18
C ASP A 103 -15.34 4.20 21.24
N GLY A 104 -14.19 3.57 21.54
CA GLY A 104 -14.00 2.90 22.82
C GLY A 104 -14.90 1.72 23.14
N THR A 105 -14.89 0.70 22.32
CA THR A 105 -15.53 -0.58 22.62
C THR A 105 -14.50 -1.63 23.07
N THR A 106 -14.88 -2.88 23.08
CA THR A 106 -14.04 -4.00 23.48
C THR A 106 -12.81 -4.14 22.58
N HIS A 107 -11.64 -4.17 23.16
CA HIS A 107 -10.38 -4.49 22.46
C HIS A 107 -10.21 -6.00 22.28
N LEU A 108 -9.36 -6.41 21.33
CA LEU A 108 -9.06 -7.81 21.04
C LEU A 108 -7.55 -8.03 20.97
N ILE A 109 -7.04 -8.96 21.77
CA ILE A 109 -5.66 -9.45 21.69
C ILE A 109 -5.68 -10.96 21.49
N VAL A 110 -4.93 -11.45 20.49
CA VAL A 110 -4.76 -12.86 20.15
C VAL A 110 -3.28 -13.18 20.24
N THR A 111 -2.87 -14.13 21.10
CA THR A 111 -1.45 -14.49 21.25
C THR A 111 -0.97 -15.45 20.18
N GLY A 112 -1.85 -16.20 19.55
CA GLY A 112 -1.61 -17.08 18.39
C GLY A 112 -1.93 -16.41 17.06
N ASN A 113 -2.30 -17.22 16.07
CA ASN A 113 -2.77 -16.78 14.77
C ASN A 113 -4.26 -16.42 14.82
N ALA A 114 -4.69 -15.56 13.89
CA ALA A 114 -6.11 -15.27 13.69
C ALA A 114 -6.51 -15.53 12.24
N HIS A 115 -7.64 -16.25 12.04
CA HIS A 115 -8.24 -16.48 10.74
C HIS A 115 -9.70 -16.03 10.74
N LEU A 116 -10.03 -15.08 9.89
CA LEU A 116 -11.33 -14.41 9.80
C LEU A 116 -11.82 -14.44 8.36
N HIS A 117 -13.13 -14.56 8.14
CA HIS A 117 -13.65 -14.37 6.80
C HIS A 117 -13.69 -12.87 6.42
N ASN A 118 -14.23 -12.03 7.30
CA ASN A 118 -14.22 -10.58 7.17
C ASN A 118 -13.83 -9.90 8.50
N ALA A 119 -13.22 -8.72 8.41
CA ALA A 119 -12.98 -7.83 9.54
C ALA A 119 -13.33 -6.39 9.17
N VAL A 120 -14.30 -5.78 9.86
CA VAL A 120 -14.65 -4.37 9.71
C VAL A 120 -14.69 -3.74 11.10
N VAL A 121 -13.61 -3.04 11.44
CA VAL A 121 -13.34 -2.55 12.80
C VAL A 121 -13.17 -1.02 12.81
N GLY A 122 -13.26 -0.43 13.99
CA GLY A 122 -13.18 1.02 14.20
C GLY A 122 -12.10 1.39 15.23
N GLY A 123 -12.46 2.17 16.24
CA GLY A 123 -11.57 2.74 17.25
C GLY A 123 -10.95 1.76 18.27
N GLN A 124 -10.96 0.45 18.01
CA GLN A 124 -10.44 -0.58 18.91
C GLN A 124 -8.99 -0.93 18.58
N LEU A 125 -8.26 -1.39 19.61
CA LEU A 125 -7.05 -2.17 19.42
C LEU A 125 -7.42 -3.60 19.00
N VAL A 126 -6.91 -4.03 17.83
CA VAL A 126 -6.87 -5.42 17.42
C VAL A 126 -5.41 -5.83 17.28
N CYS A 127 -4.94 -6.72 18.16
CA CYS A 127 -3.55 -7.15 18.19
C CYS A 127 -3.46 -8.67 18.00
N VAL A 128 -2.68 -9.12 17.01
CA VAL A 128 -2.43 -10.53 16.70
C VAL A 128 -0.92 -10.77 16.73
N LEU A 129 -0.45 -11.58 17.70
CA LEU A 129 0.99 -11.86 17.82
C LEU A 129 1.47 -12.90 16.79
N GLY A 130 0.59 -13.73 16.28
CA GLY A 130 0.82 -14.61 15.13
C GLY A 130 0.48 -13.94 13.80
N ALA A 131 0.19 -14.77 12.80
CA ALA A 131 -0.29 -14.32 11.50
C ALA A 131 -1.78 -13.96 11.54
N LEU A 132 -2.18 -12.93 10.81
CA LEU A 132 -3.58 -12.59 10.54
C LEU A 132 -3.93 -12.96 9.10
N GLN A 133 -4.91 -13.85 8.95
CA GLN A 133 -5.52 -14.17 7.66
C GLN A 133 -6.96 -13.66 7.63
N VAL A 134 -7.30 -12.90 6.58
CA VAL A 134 -8.67 -12.43 6.31
C VAL A 134 -9.05 -12.84 4.88
N ASP A 135 -10.06 -13.69 4.75
CA ASP A 135 -10.39 -14.28 3.44
C ASP A 135 -10.93 -13.25 2.44
N GLU A 136 -11.70 -12.25 2.89
CA GLU A 136 -12.30 -11.25 2.02
C GLU A 136 -11.87 -9.82 2.35
N LEU A 137 -12.56 -9.14 3.27
CA LEU A 137 -12.38 -7.72 3.56
C LEU A 137 -11.79 -7.51 4.96
N LEU A 138 -10.65 -6.84 5.03
CA LEU A 138 -10.11 -6.22 6.24
C LEU A 138 -10.27 -4.71 6.10
N TRP A 139 -11.18 -4.10 6.86
CA TRP A 139 -11.38 -2.66 6.88
C TRP A 139 -11.16 -2.11 8.29
N GLY A 140 -10.07 -1.36 8.47
CA GLY A 140 -9.82 -0.53 9.65
C GLY A 140 -10.22 0.92 9.37
N HIS A 141 -11.00 1.52 10.24
CA HIS A 141 -11.52 2.87 10.08
C HIS A 141 -11.47 3.62 11.41
N TYR A 142 -11.06 4.87 11.38
CA TYR A 142 -11.00 5.79 12.51
C TYR A 142 -9.64 5.89 13.20
N ASN A 143 -9.17 7.13 13.40
CA ASN A 143 -7.83 7.49 13.85
C ASN A 143 -7.46 7.05 15.29
N HIS A 144 -8.41 6.61 16.10
CA HIS A 144 -8.14 6.00 17.42
C HIS A 144 -8.03 4.47 17.35
N GLY A 145 -8.30 3.87 16.19
CA GLY A 145 -8.19 2.43 16.00
C GLY A 145 -6.76 2.00 15.68
N GLU A 146 -6.44 0.77 16.06
CA GLU A 146 -5.12 0.22 15.85
C GLU A 146 -5.17 -1.26 15.49
N LEU A 147 -4.48 -1.63 14.40
CA LEU A 147 -4.19 -3.01 14.04
C LEU A 147 -2.70 -3.29 14.23
N ARG A 148 -2.38 -4.27 15.07
CA ARG A 148 -1.01 -4.78 15.21
C ARG A 148 -0.94 -6.24 14.83
N VAL A 149 -0.03 -6.60 13.93
CA VAL A 149 0.19 -7.99 13.51
C VAL A 149 1.67 -8.30 13.52
N ARG A 150 2.09 -9.37 14.21
CA ARG A 150 3.51 -9.71 14.35
C ARG A 150 3.97 -10.85 13.44
N GLY A 151 3.07 -11.73 13.01
CA GLY A 151 3.39 -12.88 12.15
C GLY A 151 3.12 -12.68 10.67
N GLY A 152 2.71 -11.48 10.24
CA GLY A 152 2.36 -11.14 8.87
C GLY A 152 0.85 -11.11 8.60
N LEU A 153 0.47 -10.41 7.53
CA LEU A 153 -0.92 -10.23 7.08
C LEU A 153 -1.14 -10.92 5.75
N GLN A 154 -2.23 -11.70 5.65
CA GLN A 154 -2.78 -12.17 4.40
C GLN A 154 -4.24 -11.70 4.30
N ALA A 155 -4.60 -11.00 3.21
CA ALA A 155 -5.97 -10.58 2.97
C ALA A 155 -6.26 -10.49 1.46
N ARG A 156 -7.52 -10.66 1.05
CA ARG A 156 -7.91 -10.34 -0.32
C ARG A 156 -8.00 -8.83 -0.52
N VAL A 157 -8.80 -8.16 0.28
CA VAL A 157 -8.92 -6.70 0.30
C VAL A 157 -8.55 -6.18 1.68
N ALA A 158 -7.62 -5.24 1.76
CA ALA A 158 -7.36 -4.46 2.97
C ALA A 158 -7.61 -2.98 2.68
N LEU A 159 -8.46 -2.37 3.49
CA LEU A 159 -8.83 -0.96 3.42
C LEU A 159 -8.56 -0.31 4.77
N PHE A 160 -7.74 0.73 4.80
CA PHE A 160 -7.43 1.51 5.98
C PHE A 160 -7.74 2.99 5.72
N THR A 161 -8.70 3.54 6.47
CA THR A 161 -9.24 4.88 6.24
C THR A 161 -9.29 5.69 7.52
N ASP A 162 -9.37 7.01 7.38
CA ASP A 162 -9.49 7.95 8.49
C ASP A 162 -8.35 7.78 9.52
N GLU A 163 -7.11 7.80 9.01
CA GLU A 163 -5.86 7.71 9.80
C GLU A 163 -5.75 6.48 10.72
N TYR A 164 -6.47 5.38 10.38
CA TYR A 164 -6.39 4.14 11.15
C TYR A 164 -4.96 3.63 11.24
N HIS A 165 -4.49 3.39 12.47
CA HIS A 165 -3.10 3.00 12.70
C HIS A 165 -2.86 1.52 12.36
N VAL A 166 -1.82 1.25 11.55
CA VAL A 166 -1.47 -0.11 11.13
C VAL A 166 0.01 -0.38 11.36
N ASP A 167 0.31 -1.39 12.18
CA ASP A 167 1.66 -1.85 12.50
C ASP A 167 1.77 -3.36 12.23
N ILE A 168 2.32 -3.70 11.05
CA ILE A 168 2.48 -5.09 10.61
C ILE A 168 3.96 -5.41 10.52
N THR A 169 4.38 -6.42 11.30
CA THR A 169 5.71 -7.01 11.20
C THR A 169 5.61 -8.33 10.45
N GLY A 170 6.48 -8.56 9.49
CA GLY A 170 6.45 -9.75 8.64
C GLY A 170 5.89 -9.48 7.24
N ALA A 171 5.57 -10.53 6.51
CA ALA A 171 5.11 -10.42 5.12
C ALA A 171 3.68 -9.90 5.04
N GLU A 172 3.44 -8.91 4.18
CA GLU A 172 2.10 -8.50 3.77
C GLU A 172 1.77 -9.15 2.43
N GLN A 173 0.76 -10.01 2.41
CA GLN A 173 0.22 -10.66 1.21
C GLN A 173 -1.24 -10.21 1.01
N VAL A 174 -1.40 -9.01 0.48
CA VAL A 174 -2.71 -8.41 0.23
C VAL A 174 -2.92 -8.29 -1.27
N GLU A 175 -4.02 -8.86 -1.79
CA GLU A 175 -4.35 -8.77 -3.22
C GLU A 175 -4.71 -7.34 -3.63
N PHE A 176 -5.54 -6.65 -2.82
CA PHE A 176 -5.96 -5.27 -3.04
C PHE A 176 -5.79 -4.45 -1.76
N LEU A 177 -4.78 -3.59 -1.73
CA LEU A 177 -4.53 -2.70 -0.58
C LEU A 177 -4.95 -1.27 -0.92
N LEU A 178 -5.83 -0.69 -0.11
CA LEU A 178 -6.19 0.72 -0.09
C LEU A 178 -5.85 1.27 1.29
N ASP A 179 -4.90 2.18 1.38
CA ASP A 179 -4.39 2.72 2.64
C ASP A 179 -4.22 4.24 2.49
N GLU A 180 -5.08 5.00 3.14
CA GLU A 180 -5.07 6.47 3.06
C GLU A 180 -3.82 7.09 3.69
N VAL A 181 -3.18 6.41 4.64
CA VAL A 181 -1.98 6.91 5.31
C VAL A 181 -0.72 6.56 4.54
N ARG A 182 -0.63 5.30 4.06
CA ARG A 182 0.59 4.76 3.44
C ARG A 182 0.64 4.91 1.93
N GLY A 183 -0.39 5.43 1.29
CA GLY A 183 -0.26 5.64 -0.12
C GLY A 183 -1.43 5.36 -1.04
N VAL A 184 -2.63 5.70 -0.66
CA VAL A 184 -3.69 5.94 -1.66
C VAL A 184 -3.72 7.43 -1.95
N PRO A 185 -3.71 7.85 -3.22
CA PRO A 185 -3.86 9.27 -3.53
C PRO A 185 -5.19 9.75 -2.93
N ASN A 186 -5.09 10.76 -2.11
CA ASN A 186 -6.25 11.49 -1.62
C ASN A 186 -6.81 12.38 -2.74
N HIS A 187 -7.13 11.75 -3.91
CA HIS A 187 -7.63 12.45 -5.08
C HIS A 187 -9.08 12.07 -5.27
N ALA A 188 -9.96 13.02 -4.98
CA ALA A 188 -11.40 12.87 -5.09
C ALA A 188 -11.85 12.30 -6.45
N GLU A 189 -11.16 12.66 -7.54
CA GLU A 189 -11.47 12.22 -8.91
C GLU A 189 -11.31 10.71 -9.14
N PHE A 190 -10.38 10.05 -8.41
CA PHE A 190 -10.11 8.63 -8.58
C PHE A 190 -10.75 7.74 -7.51
N SER A 191 -11.08 8.34 -6.38
CA SER A 191 -11.65 7.60 -5.25
C SER A 191 -12.95 6.90 -5.64
N ALA A 192 -13.82 7.56 -6.43
CA ALA A 192 -15.07 6.97 -6.92
C ALA A 192 -14.84 5.74 -7.82
N GLU A 193 -13.86 5.80 -8.70
CA GLU A 193 -13.53 4.71 -9.62
C GLU A 193 -12.92 3.52 -8.88
N ILE A 194 -12.06 3.77 -7.89
CA ILE A 194 -11.48 2.73 -7.03
C ILE A 194 -12.58 2.06 -6.21
N VAL A 195 -13.42 2.84 -5.55
CA VAL A 195 -14.55 2.31 -4.78
C VAL A 195 -15.51 1.54 -5.70
N GLY A 196 -15.84 2.11 -6.87
CA GLY A 196 -16.71 1.47 -7.85
C GLY A 196 -16.18 0.17 -8.43
N ALA A 197 -14.87 0.01 -8.46
CA ALA A 197 -14.27 -1.21 -8.95
C ALA A 197 -14.19 -2.32 -7.89
N MET A 198 -14.03 -1.95 -6.61
CA MET A 198 -13.85 -2.92 -5.51
C MET A 198 -15.15 -3.27 -4.81
N PHE A 199 -16.03 -2.31 -4.61
CA PHE A 199 -17.32 -2.51 -3.92
C PHE A 199 -18.47 -2.62 -4.91
N ALA A 200 -19.50 -3.39 -4.57
CA ALA A 200 -20.72 -3.40 -5.36
C ALA A 200 -21.48 -2.06 -5.22
N PRO A 201 -22.25 -1.64 -6.26
CA PRO A 201 -22.88 -0.31 -6.29
C PRO A 201 -23.76 0.04 -5.09
N GLU A 202 -24.36 -0.95 -4.45
CA GLU A 202 -25.20 -0.77 -3.26
C GLU A 202 -24.42 -0.27 -2.03
N PHE A 203 -23.11 -0.39 -2.04
CA PHE A 203 -22.25 0.07 -0.94
C PHE A 203 -21.66 1.46 -1.18
N HIS A 204 -21.99 2.10 -2.31
CA HIS A 204 -21.51 3.44 -2.59
C HIS A 204 -22.41 4.49 -1.90
N GLU A 205 -21.76 5.47 -1.24
CA GLU A 205 -22.43 6.73 -0.92
C GLU A 205 -22.39 7.60 -2.18
N GLY A 206 -23.41 8.19 -2.62
CA GLY A 206 -23.45 9.02 -3.83
C GLY A 206 -22.75 10.40 -3.66
N VAL A 207 -21.69 10.49 -2.86
CA VAL A 207 -21.01 11.72 -2.46
C VAL A 207 -19.60 11.69 -3.02
N ASP A 208 -19.10 12.82 -3.51
CA ASP A 208 -17.69 12.98 -3.82
C ASP A 208 -16.85 12.87 -2.53
N ALA A 209 -15.66 12.29 -2.61
CA ALA A 209 -14.82 12.05 -1.44
C ALA A 209 -14.50 13.32 -0.64
N GLY A 210 -14.47 14.48 -1.28
CA GLY A 210 -14.19 15.73 -0.63
C GLY A 210 -12.93 15.68 0.22
N GLU A 211 -12.98 16.30 1.40
CA GLU A 211 -11.89 16.22 2.40
C GLU A 211 -11.94 14.94 3.25
N ASP A 212 -13.04 14.19 3.20
CA ASP A 212 -13.29 13.02 4.06
C ASP A 212 -12.75 11.70 3.48
N GLY A 213 -12.07 11.75 2.34
CA GLY A 213 -11.35 10.62 1.75
C GLY A 213 -12.24 9.48 1.26
N LEU A 214 -11.68 8.29 1.13
CA LEU A 214 -12.35 7.09 0.62
C LEU A 214 -13.52 6.63 1.52
N ALA A 215 -13.40 6.88 2.83
CA ALA A 215 -14.43 6.47 3.79
C ALA A 215 -15.79 7.11 3.50
N ALA A 216 -15.81 8.37 3.05
CA ALA A 216 -17.04 9.10 2.73
C ALA A 216 -17.79 8.53 1.51
N MET A 217 -17.07 7.82 0.63
CA MET A 217 -17.66 7.25 -0.60
C MET A 217 -18.28 5.87 -0.38
N ILE A 218 -17.97 5.22 0.75
CA ILE A 218 -18.41 3.86 1.05
C ILE A 218 -19.41 3.89 2.20
N ASN A 219 -20.60 3.36 1.97
CA ASN A 219 -21.59 3.22 3.02
C ASN A 219 -21.18 2.16 4.04
N ARG A 220 -20.33 2.58 5.01
CA ARG A 220 -19.80 1.68 6.06
C ARG A 220 -20.92 0.95 6.80
N ARG A 221 -22.06 1.59 7.04
CA ARG A 221 -23.20 0.96 7.71
C ARG A 221 -23.78 -0.19 6.90
N GLN A 222 -23.91 -0.03 5.58
CA GLN A 222 -24.39 -1.10 4.69
C GLN A 222 -23.37 -2.22 4.55
N VAL A 223 -22.06 -1.89 4.45
CA VAL A 223 -20.98 -2.89 4.46
C VAL A 223 -21.02 -3.71 5.76
N LEU A 224 -21.11 -3.06 6.92
CA LEU A 224 -21.24 -3.74 8.21
C LEU A 224 -22.47 -4.66 8.26
N ALA A 225 -23.61 -4.18 7.75
CA ALA A 225 -24.82 -5.00 7.71
C ALA A 225 -24.67 -6.23 6.81
N ALA A 226 -24.04 -6.07 5.63
CA ALA A 226 -23.79 -7.17 4.69
C ALA A 226 -22.84 -8.21 5.29
N VAL A 227 -21.67 -7.81 5.82
CA VAL A 227 -20.71 -8.77 6.39
C VAL A 227 -21.25 -9.47 7.64
N ARG A 228 -22.07 -8.78 8.46
CA ARG A 228 -22.77 -9.40 9.59
C ARG A 228 -23.82 -10.42 9.16
N ALA A 229 -24.42 -10.21 7.98
CA ALA A 229 -25.36 -11.15 7.36
C ALA A 229 -24.66 -12.30 6.60
N GLY A 230 -23.32 -12.31 6.55
CA GLY A 230 -22.53 -13.30 5.83
C GLY A 230 -22.49 -13.07 4.31
N HIS A 231 -22.75 -11.83 3.87
CA HIS A 231 -22.67 -11.45 2.47
C HIS A 231 -21.32 -10.75 2.17
N SER A 232 -20.78 -10.98 0.98
CA SER A 232 -19.60 -10.22 0.53
C SER A 232 -20.01 -8.78 0.22
N ALA A 233 -19.22 -7.82 0.73
CA ALA A 233 -19.36 -6.41 0.36
C ALA A 233 -18.44 -6.03 -0.81
N VAL A 234 -17.45 -6.85 -1.12
CA VAL A 234 -16.48 -6.60 -2.17
C VAL A 234 -16.73 -7.50 -3.37
N ARG A 235 -16.44 -6.99 -4.57
CA ARG A 235 -16.59 -7.74 -5.82
C ARG A 235 -15.60 -8.91 -5.86
N SER A 236 -15.88 -9.92 -6.65
CA SER A 236 -14.95 -11.04 -6.80
C SER A 236 -13.62 -10.60 -7.45
N SER A 237 -12.53 -11.29 -7.13
CA SER A 237 -11.24 -11.05 -7.77
C SER A 237 -11.34 -11.17 -9.30
N ALA A 238 -12.13 -12.13 -9.79
CA ALA A 238 -12.37 -12.30 -11.22
C ALA A 238 -13.03 -11.07 -11.87
N ASP A 239 -14.02 -10.45 -11.20
CA ASP A 239 -14.68 -9.24 -11.71
C ASP A 239 -13.76 -8.03 -11.68
N ILE A 240 -12.92 -7.92 -10.63
CA ILE A 240 -11.96 -6.83 -10.51
C ILE A 240 -10.84 -6.98 -11.55
N HIS A 241 -10.43 -8.22 -11.86
CA HIS A 241 -9.36 -8.51 -12.82
C HIS A 241 -9.83 -8.64 -14.28
N ALA A 242 -11.13 -8.76 -14.55
CA ALA A 242 -11.70 -9.13 -15.84
C ALA A 242 -11.23 -8.26 -17.03
N ASP A 243 -10.90 -6.99 -16.77
CA ASP A 243 -10.51 -6.03 -17.79
C ASP A 243 -9.04 -5.56 -17.67
N GLN A 244 -8.21 -6.30 -16.95
CA GLN A 244 -6.80 -5.92 -16.83
C GLN A 244 -6.05 -6.16 -18.14
N PRO A 245 -5.36 -5.14 -18.70
CA PRO A 245 -4.49 -5.36 -19.83
C PRO A 245 -3.36 -6.33 -19.45
N VAL A 246 -3.00 -7.21 -20.39
CA VAL A 246 -1.89 -8.15 -20.23
C VAL A 246 -0.62 -7.36 -19.88
N ALA A 247 0.03 -7.76 -18.81
CA ALA A 247 1.27 -7.14 -18.40
C ALA A 247 2.35 -7.41 -19.44
N HIS A 248 2.79 -6.37 -20.14
CA HIS A 248 4.03 -6.43 -20.90
C HIS A 248 5.21 -6.37 -19.93
N ASP A 249 6.26 -7.13 -20.19
CA ASP A 249 7.52 -6.96 -19.47
C ASP A 249 7.99 -5.51 -19.66
N LEU A 250 8.33 -4.86 -18.55
CA LEU A 250 8.73 -3.44 -18.58
C LEU A 250 9.89 -3.21 -19.54
N CYS A 251 10.84 -4.15 -19.58
CA CYS A 251 11.97 -4.14 -20.50
C CYS A 251 12.23 -5.57 -20.97
N ALA A 252 12.49 -5.75 -22.25
CA ALA A 252 12.76 -7.09 -22.82
C ALA A 252 14.08 -7.68 -22.31
N ASP A 253 15.05 -6.82 -21.98
CA ASP A 253 16.37 -7.18 -21.48
C ASP A 253 16.91 -6.11 -20.52
N ASP A 254 18.16 -6.26 -20.07
CA ASP A 254 18.84 -5.30 -19.18
C ASP A 254 19.71 -4.29 -19.94
N ALA A 255 19.57 -4.19 -21.26
CA ALA A 255 20.38 -3.28 -22.05
C ALA A 255 20.07 -1.81 -21.76
N ILE A 256 21.09 -0.96 -21.84
CA ILE A 256 20.92 0.49 -21.81
C ILE A 256 20.54 0.93 -23.24
N SER A 257 19.30 0.68 -23.62
CA SER A 257 18.73 0.98 -24.95
C SER A 257 17.77 2.18 -24.88
N ILE A 258 17.45 2.75 -26.06
CA ILE A 258 16.45 3.80 -26.17
C ILE A 258 15.12 3.31 -25.60
N ASP A 259 14.68 2.11 -26.01
CA ASP A 259 13.39 1.57 -25.63
C ASP A 259 13.30 1.31 -24.12
N ASN A 260 14.37 0.77 -23.51
CA ASN A 260 14.42 0.51 -22.08
C ASN A 260 14.49 1.80 -21.25
N ILE A 261 15.24 2.80 -21.68
CA ILE A 261 15.26 4.13 -21.01
C ILE A 261 13.87 4.74 -21.04
N LEU A 262 13.21 4.77 -22.21
CA LEU A 262 11.86 5.30 -22.35
C LEU A 262 10.83 4.50 -21.55
N ALA A 263 10.93 3.17 -21.53
CA ALA A 263 10.05 2.32 -20.74
C ALA A 263 10.16 2.61 -19.23
N VAL A 264 11.38 2.80 -18.73
CA VAL A 264 11.63 3.15 -17.32
C VAL A 264 11.11 4.55 -17.00
N VAL A 265 11.49 5.56 -17.78
CA VAL A 265 11.13 6.97 -17.52
C VAL A 265 9.62 7.18 -17.60
N ARG A 266 8.93 6.48 -18.50
CA ARG A 266 7.48 6.63 -18.71
C ARG A 266 6.64 5.66 -17.90
N THR A 267 7.27 4.95 -16.98
CA THR A 267 6.55 4.02 -16.10
C THR A 267 5.71 4.79 -15.07
N PRO A 268 4.38 4.61 -15.10
CA PRO A 268 3.47 5.41 -14.25
C PRO A 268 3.37 4.89 -12.81
N VAL A 269 3.97 3.75 -12.50
CA VAL A 269 3.97 3.18 -11.13
C VAL A 269 5.05 3.77 -10.21
N ILE A 270 5.92 4.63 -10.75
CA ILE A 270 6.88 5.37 -9.95
C ILE A 270 6.31 6.77 -9.77
N ALA A 271 6.24 7.23 -8.52
CA ALA A 271 5.72 8.54 -8.21
C ALA A 271 6.46 9.64 -8.99
N HIS A 272 5.75 10.38 -9.82
CA HIS A 272 6.25 11.52 -10.54
C HIS A 272 5.77 12.80 -9.88
N LYS A 273 6.70 13.56 -9.31
CA LYS A 273 6.43 14.92 -8.85
C LYS A 273 7.04 15.91 -9.87
N GLU A 274 6.20 16.74 -10.46
CA GLU A 274 6.64 17.71 -11.48
C GLU A 274 7.41 17.03 -12.64
N HIS A 275 6.84 15.96 -13.20
CA HIS A 275 7.46 15.11 -14.24
C HIS A 275 8.77 14.42 -13.82
N LYS A 276 9.03 14.32 -12.50
CA LYS A 276 10.20 13.65 -11.94
C LYS A 276 9.79 12.57 -10.96
N ALA A 277 10.52 11.48 -10.96
CA ALA A 277 10.45 10.43 -9.95
C ALA A 277 11.82 10.21 -9.34
N TYR A 278 11.83 9.78 -8.10
CA TYR A 278 13.06 9.52 -7.36
C TYR A 278 13.01 8.13 -6.75
N GLY A 279 14.16 7.47 -6.69
CA GLY A 279 14.31 6.19 -6.03
C GLY A 279 15.74 6.02 -5.52
N TRP A 280 15.90 5.08 -4.62
CA TRP A 280 17.21 4.72 -4.11
C TRP A 280 17.29 3.22 -3.81
N PHE A 281 18.47 2.64 -3.92
CA PHE A 281 18.75 1.27 -3.52
C PHE A 281 20.22 1.16 -3.13
N GLN A 282 20.50 0.50 -2.03
CA GLN A 282 21.83 0.39 -1.45
C GLN A 282 22.52 1.77 -1.33
N GLN A 283 23.59 2.03 -2.10
CA GLN A 283 24.31 3.32 -2.14
C GLN A 283 24.10 4.05 -3.46
N THR A 284 22.99 3.81 -4.12
CA THR A 284 22.67 4.38 -5.43
C THR A 284 21.35 5.12 -5.35
N ASP A 285 21.41 6.41 -5.64
CA ASP A 285 20.23 7.27 -5.84
C ASP A 285 19.96 7.40 -7.34
N PHE A 286 18.70 7.50 -7.73
CA PHE A 286 18.35 7.82 -9.11
C PHE A 286 17.14 8.73 -9.20
N SER A 287 17.06 9.48 -10.29
CA SER A 287 15.88 10.22 -10.68
C SER A 287 15.51 9.92 -12.12
N LEU A 288 14.20 9.90 -12.36
CA LEU A 288 13.60 9.75 -13.68
C LEU A 288 12.95 11.10 -14.04
N CYS A 289 13.17 11.59 -15.24
CA CYS A 289 12.58 12.82 -15.72
C CYS A 289 11.90 12.56 -17.07
N GLN A 290 10.60 12.81 -17.13
CA GLN A 290 9.87 12.79 -18.40
C GLN A 290 10.05 14.12 -19.12
N ARG A 291 10.09 14.05 -20.44
CA ARG A 291 10.15 15.23 -21.30
C ARG A 291 8.92 16.11 -21.06
N HIS A 292 9.18 17.34 -20.69
CA HIS A 292 8.16 18.39 -20.58
C HIS A 292 8.72 19.68 -21.21
N VAL A 293 7.83 20.56 -21.59
CA VAL A 293 8.16 21.92 -21.99
C VAL A 293 7.99 22.77 -20.74
N ASP A 294 9.06 23.37 -20.24
CA ASP A 294 8.98 24.28 -19.10
C ASP A 294 8.28 25.61 -19.46
N ASP A 295 8.07 26.46 -18.44
CA ASP A 295 7.40 27.75 -18.61
C ASP A 295 8.16 28.70 -19.56
N GLU A 296 9.45 28.45 -19.82
CA GLU A 296 10.30 29.19 -20.74
C GLU A 296 10.25 28.63 -22.17
N GLY A 297 9.55 27.51 -22.38
CA GLY A 297 9.38 26.84 -23.67
C GLY A 297 10.52 25.89 -24.01
N ASP A 298 11.45 25.64 -23.08
CA ASP A 298 12.56 24.70 -23.28
C ASP A 298 12.11 23.26 -23.01
N ALA A 299 12.32 22.39 -24.01
CA ALA A 299 12.01 20.97 -23.88
C ALA A 299 13.13 20.26 -23.11
N ARG A 300 12.77 19.61 -22.01
CA ARG A 300 13.66 18.68 -21.30
C ARG A 300 13.53 17.27 -21.88
N ASP A 301 14.65 16.53 -21.86
CA ASP A 301 14.67 15.19 -22.43
C ASP A 301 14.15 14.14 -21.45
N ASP A 302 13.62 13.04 -21.98
CA ASP A 302 13.41 11.83 -21.20
C ASP A 302 14.78 11.32 -20.68
N ASN A 303 14.99 11.31 -19.37
CA ASN A 303 16.28 10.92 -18.80
C ASN A 303 16.20 10.15 -17.50
N VAL A 304 17.27 9.38 -17.25
CA VAL A 304 17.57 8.73 -15.98
C VAL A 304 18.90 9.28 -15.49
N PHE A 305 18.88 9.91 -14.34
CA PHE A 305 20.07 10.34 -13.65
C PHE A 305 20.36 9.38 -12.49
N ILE A 306 21.58 8.83 -12.42
CA ILE A 306 21.96 7.85 -11.42
C ILE A 306 23.21 8.35 -10.70
N THR A 307 23.15 8.42 -9.37
CA THR A 307 24.30 8.73 -8.51
C THR A 307 24.69 7.51 -7.71
N VAL A 308 25.86 6.95 -7.97
CA VAL A 308 26.50 5.95 -7.10
C VAL A 308 27.36 6.70 -6.09
N TRP A 309 26.96 6.70 -4.85
CA TRP A 309 27.42 7.61 -3.80
C TRP A 309 28.95 7.73 -3.74
N LYS A 310 29.42 8.97 -3.92
CA LYS A 310 30.84 9.38 -3.91
C LYS A 310 31.74 8.69 -4.94
N THR A 311 31.19 8.04 -5.95
CA THR A 311 31.96 7.31 -6.96
C THR A 311 31.66 7.74 -8.38
N TRP A 312 30.40 7.72 -8.79
CA TRP A 312 29.97 7.95 -10.16
C TRP A 312 28.63 8.67 -10.23
N ASP A 313 28.50 9.55 -11.24
CA ASP A 313 27.21 9.97 -11.75
C ASP A 313 27.08 9.52 -13.20
N PHE A 314 25.86 9.09 -13.57
CA PHE A 314 25.49 8.74 -14.93
C PHE A 314 24.24 9.52 -15.35
N TYR A 315 24.26 9.98 -16.59
CA TYR A 315 23.15 10.65 -17.23
C TYR A 315 22.79 9.91 -18.51
N LEU A 316 21.61 9.28 -18.51
CA LEU A 316 21.12 8.46 -19.62
C LEU A 316 19.89 9.17 -20.18
N SER A 317 19.97 9.76 -21.39
CA SER A 317 18.85 10.50 -21.96
C SER A 317 18.47 10.02 -23.34
N VAL A 318 17.22 10.31 -23.71
CA VAL A 318 16.66 10.09 -25.05
C VAL A 318 16.07 11.40 -25.56
N GLU A 319 16.65 11.92 -26.59
CA GLU A 319 16.26 13.15 -27.26
C GLU A 319 15.58 12.86 -28.60
N GLN A 320 14.63 13.71 -28.98
CA GLN A 320 14.06 13.71 -30.35
C GLN A 320 14.85 14.71 -31.19
N VAL A 321 15.76 14.23 -32.01
CA VAL A 321 16.57 15.06 -32.88
C VAL A 321 16.02 15.04 -34.32
N PRO A 322 16.20 16.13 -35.10
CA PRO A 322 15.83 16.11 -36.49
C PRO A 322 16.54 14.98 -37.25
N ALA A 323 15.78 14.16 -37.98
CA ALA A 323 16.37 13.11 -38.81
C ALA A 323 17.39 13.68 -39.77
N PRO A 324 18.54 13.01 -40.00
CA PRO A 324 19.50 13.42 -41.00
C PRO A 324 18.84 13.41 -42.40
N ARG A 325 18.94 14.55 -43.09
CA ARG A 325 18.25 14.76 -44.36
C ARG A 325 19.23 14.89 -45.49
N ASN A 326 18.88 14.30 -46.62
CA ASN A 326 19.51 14.63 -47.88
C ASN A 326 19.12 16.05 -48.32
N TRP A 327 19.86 16.63 -49.26
CA TRP A 327 19.64 18.01 -49.71
C TRP A 327 18.25 18.24 -50.34
N LEU A 328 17.68 17.21 -51.00
CA LEU A 328 16.35 17.25 -51.63
C LEU A 328 15.25 17.36 -50.56
N GLU A 329 15.36 16.58 -49.51
CA GLU A 329 14.42 16.64 -48.35
C GLU A 329 14.46 17.96 -47.63
N ARG A 330 15.64 18.60 -47.48
CA ARG A 330 15.77 19.96 -46.93
C ARG A 330 15.03 20.99 -47.75
N VAL A 331 15.12 20.90 -49.12
CA VAL A 331 14.43 21.79 -50.05
C VAL A 331 12.92 21.57 -49.98
N ALA A 332 12.47 20.33 -50.01
CA ALA A 332 11.05 19.96 -49.91
C ALA A 332 10.40 20.46 -48.61
N THR A 333 11.06 20.30 -47.51
CA THR A 333 10.54 20.75 -46.20
C THR A 333 10.40 22.27 -46.12
N LYS A 334 11.33 22.99 -46.72
CA LYS A 334 11.29 24.46 -46.74
C LYS A 334 10.14 24.97 -47.62
N LEU A 335 9.81 24.24 -48.69
CA LEU A 335 8.73 24.58 -49.62
C LEU A 335 7.34 24.23 -49.11
N TRP A 336 7.20 23.11 -48.36
CA TRP A 336 5.89 22.57 -47.96
C TRP A 336 5.53 22.83 -46.50
N ARG A 337 6.36 23.53 -45.72
CA ARG A 337 6.15 23.86 -44.27
C ARG A 337 5.79 22.66 -43.37
N HIS A 338 6.20 21.45 -43.72
CA HIS A 338 6.01 20.28 -42.89
C HIS A 338 7.06 20.23 -41.78
N ALA A 339 6.64 19.84 -40.58
CA ALA A 339 7.56 19.58 -39.49
C ALA A 339 8.60 18.51 -39.89
N ALA A 340 9.84 18.70 -39.48
CA ALA A 340 10.90 17.75 -39.75
C ALA A 340 10.58 16.41 -39.07
N PRO A 341 10.71 15.24 -39.76
CA PRO A 341 10.70 13.98 -39.05
C PRO A 341 11.82 13.98 -38.02
N THR A 342 11.52 13.48 -36.83
CA THR A 342 12.52 13.33 -35.77
C THR A 342 12.86 11.86 -35.56
N VAL A 343 14.04 11.59 -35.05
CA VAL A 343 14.51 10.28 -34.64
C VAL A 343 14.94 10.35 -33.20
N ALA A 344 14.66 9.29 -32.45
CA ALA A 344 15.15 9.17 -31.08
C ALA A 344 16.66 8.93 -31.10
N GLN A 345 17.39 9.74 -30.35
CA GLN A 345 18.84 9.61 -30.17
C GLN A 345 19.14 9.44 -28.68
N ARG A 346 20.00 8.46 -28.37
CA ARG A 346 20.47 8.20 -27.02
C ARG A 346 21.75 8.99 -26.74
N THR A 347 21.77 9.68 -25.60
CA THR A 347 22.97 10.33 -25.06
C THR A 347 23.30 9.69 -23.72
N LEU A 348 24.51 9.16 -23.58
CA LEU A 348 25.03 8.56 -22.35
C LEU A 348 26.23 9.34 -21.88
N LEU A 349 26.16 9.89 -20.67
CA LEU A 349 27.25 10.63 -20.05
C LEU A 349 27.59 10.02 -18.68
N TYR A 350 28.83 10.21 -18.26
CA TYR A 350 29.28 9.86 -16.91
C TYR A 350 30.28 10.88 -16.38
N ARG A 351 30.40 10.94 -15.05
CA ARG A 351 31.50 11.60 -14.38
C ARG A 351 31.90 10.79 -13.16
N ARG A 352 33.21 10.85 -12.86
CA ARG A 352 33.81 10.16 -11.71
C ARG A 352 34.11 11.14 -10.60
N TYR A 353 33.88 10.72 -9.37
CA TYR A 353 34.31 11.49 -8.20
C TYR A 353 35.77 11.18 -7.87
N THR A 354 36.54 12.22 -7.58
CA THR A 354 37.93 12.11 -7.12
C THR A 354 38.07 12.90 -5.83
N GLN A 355 38.44 12.25 -4.74
CA GLN A 355 38.53 12.85 -3.39
C GLN A 355 37.21 13.50 -2.91
N GLY A 356 36.07 12.99 -3.37
CA GLY A 356 34.74 13.50 -3.01
C GLY A 356 34.20 14.63 -3.90
N GLU A 357 35.02 15.13 -4.85
CA GLU A 357 34.61 16.17 -5.80
C GLU A 357 34.26 15.53 -7.16
N PRO A 358 33.15 15.98 -7.81
CA PRO A 358 32.78 15.49 -9.13
C PRO A 358 33.74 16.02 -10.21
N GLY A 359 34.15 15.13 -11.10
CA GLY A 359 34.91 15.50 -12.31
C GLY A 359 34.00 16.03 -13.44
N ASP A 360 34.61 16.31 -14.57
CA ASP A 360 33.89 16.74 -15.78
C ASP A 360 33.07 15.59 -16.39
N TRP A 361 31.97 15.96 -17.05
CA TRP A 361 31.15 15.03 -17.80
C TRP A 361 31.89 14.51 -19.03
N GLN A 362 31.85 13.21 -19.23
CA GLN A 362 32.43 12.49 -20.35
C GLN A 362 31.38 11.64 -21.04
N VAL A 363 31.56 11.38 -22.33
CA VAL A 363 30.69 10.48 -23.10
C VAL A 363 30.94 9.05 -22.66
N LEU A 364 29.88 8.35 -22.27
CA LEU A 364 29.91 6.91 -21.95
C LEU A 364 29.75 6.12 -23.25
N ALA A 365 30.85 5.78 -23.89
CA ALA A 365 30.87 5.02 -25.12
C ALA A 365 30.57 3.54 -24.88
N PRO A 366 29.68 2.88 -25.65
CA PRO A 366 29.45 1.44 -25.60
C PRO A 366 30.72 0.62 -25.89
N PRO A 367 30.75 -0.66 -25.46
CA PRO A 367 31.82 -1.57 -25.90
C PRO A 367 32.01 -1.57 -27.42
N ALA A 368 33.25 -1.59 -27.87
CA ALA A 368 33.67 -1.49 -29.26
C ALA A 368 33.60 -0.11 -29.93
N GLU A 369 33.13 0.94 -29.25
CA GLU A 369 33.22 2.32 -29.73
C GLU A 369 34.51 3.02 -29.29
N PRO A 370 35.03 3.97 -30.06
CA PRO A 370 36.16 4.80 -29.64
C PRO A 370 35.84 5.57 -28.34
N GLY A 371 36.80 5.61 -27.40
CA GLY A 371 36.63 6.28 -26.12
C GLY A 371 35.90 5.47 -25.06
N HIS A 372 35.67 4.17 -25.31
CA HIS A 372 35.11 3.26 -24.30
C HIS A 372 35.96 3.22 -23.03
N ASP A 373 35.30 3.50 -21.88
CA ASP A 373 35.84 3.30 -20.55
C ASP A 373 35.18 2.04 -19.93
N PRO A 374 35.94 0.92 -19.81
CA PRO A 374 35.37 -0.34 -19.31
C PRO A 374 34.88 -0.26 -17.85
N ASP A 375 35.56 0.53 -17.02
CA ASP A 375 35.18 0.66 -15.60
C ASP A 375 33.90 1.49 -15.45
N ALA A 376 33.82 2.62 -16.16
CA ALA A 376 32.62 3.45 -16.20
C ALA A 376 31.42 2.69 -16.79
N TRP A 377 31.62 1.95 -17.89
CA TRP A 377 30.57 1.14 -18.48
C TRP A 377 30.07 0.05 -17.54
N LYS A 378 30.99 -0.68 -16.89
CA LYS A 378 30.64 -1.74 -15.93
C LYS A 378 29.87 -1.19 -14.74
N ALA A 379 30.30 -0.03 -14.20
CA ALA A 379 29.64 0.65 -13.10
C ALA A 379 28.23 1.11 -13.51
N CYS A 380 28.10 1.74 -14.68
CA CYS A 380 26.80 2.15 -15.24
C CYS A 380 25.85 0.97 -15.43
N ALA A 381 26.31 -0.11 -16.07
CA ALA A 381 25.50 -1.30 -16.32
C ALA A 381 25.07 -1.99 -15.01
N HIS A 382 25.88 -1.92 -13.96
CA HIS A 382 25.49 -2.42 -12.65
C HIS A 382 24.41 -1.54 -12.00
N ALA A 383 24.62 -0.23 -11.98
CA ALA A 383 23.66 0.74 -11.45
C ALA A 383 22.34 0.72 -12.23
N TRP A 384 22.39 0.64 -13.57
CA TRP A 384 21.21 0.52 -14.41
C TRP A 384 20.38 -0.73 -14.10
N ARG A 385 21.01 -1.90 -13.91
CA ARG A 385 20.30 -3.11 -13.47
C ARG A 385 19.58 -2.90 -12.15
N GLY A 386 20.20 -2.22 -11.19
CA GLY A 386 19.56 -1.86 -9.94
C GLY A 386 18.33 -0.96 -10.14
N VAL A 387 18.39 0.02 -11.04
CA VAL A 387 17.22 0.84 -11.43
C VAL A 387 16.14 -0.04 -12.03
N LEU A 388 16.47 -0.93 -12.98
CA LEU A 388 15.51 -1.86 -13.58
C LEU A 388 14.84 -2.76 -12.54
N ASP A 389 15.63 -3.35 -11.64
CA ASP A 389 15.12 -4.23 -10.59
C ASP A 389 14.19 -3.48 -9.63
N TYR A 390 14.55 -2.24 -9.26
CA TYR A 390 13.73 -1.36 -8.45
C TYR A 390 12.39 -1.07 -9.15
N VAL A 391 12.43 -0.65 -10.42
CA VAL A 391 11.23 -0.31 -11.19
C VAL A 391 10.37 -1.55 -11.44
N ARG A 392 10.95 -2.69 -11.80
CA ARG A 392 10.23 -3.97 -11.96
C ARG A 392 9.54 -4.40 -10.66
N LYS A 393 10.25 -4.26 -9.53
CA LYS A 393 9.67 -4.55 -8.21
C LYS A 393 8.53 -3.60 -7.88
N ALA A 394 8.69 -2.30 -8.12
CA ALA A 394 7.64 -1.30 -7.93
C ALA A 394 6.41 -1.61 -8.80
N VAL A 395 6.60 -1.93 -10.08
CA VAL A 395 5.53 -2.37 -11.01
C VAL A 395 4.84 -3.63 -10.50
N GLY A 396 5.61 -4.64 -10.09
CA GLY A 396 5.08 -5.90 -9.56
C GLY A 396 4.28 -5.70 -8.27
N GLN A 397 4.81 -4.92 -7.33
CA GLN A 397 4.12 -4.59 -6.09
C GLN A 397 2.87 -3.74 -6.33
N HIS A 398 2.96 -2.76 -7.22
CA HIS A 398 1.83 -1.94 -7.60
C HIS A 398 0.73 -2.76 -8.26
N ARG A 399 1.08 -3.66 -9.18
CA ARG A 399 0.13 -4.59 -9.81
C ARG A 399 -0.54 -5.51 -8.79
N ALA A 400 0.22 -6.02 -7.83
CA ALA A 400 -0.32 -6.86 -6.77
C ALA A 400 -1.26 -6.09 -5.82
N ARG A 401 -0.95 -4.82 -5.53
CA ARG A 401 -1.71 -3.97 -4.60
C ARG A 401 -2.86 -3.21 -5.27
N TYR A 402 -2.68 -2.79 -6.55
CA TYR A 402 -3.61 -1.93 -7.26
C TYR A 402 -3.92 -2.45 -8.68
N PRO A 403 -4.55 -3.59 -8.81
CA PRO A 403 -4.88 -4.16 -10.12
C PRO A 403 -5.76 -3.23 -10.98
N LEU A 404 -6.53 -2.35 -10.35
CA LEU A 404 -7.35 -1.33 -11.01
C LEU A 404 -6.56 -0.20 -11.64
N TYR A 405 -5.34 0.04 -11.16
CA TYR A 405 -4.52 1.13 -11.66
C TYR A 405 -4.25 1.04 -13.16
N GLN A 406 -4.02 -0.17 -13.68
CA GLN A 406 -3.82 -0.38 -15.11
C GLN A 406 -5.09 -0.09 -15.95
N ARG A 407 -6.24 -0.32 -15.36
CA ARG A 407 -7.54 -0.02 -15.97
C ARG A 407 -7.76 1.48 -16.06
N LEU A 408 -7.45 2.19 -14.99
CA LEU A 408 -7.51 3.64 -14.92
C LEU A 408 -6.52 4.31 -15.87
N GLN A 409 -5.31 3.77 -16.03
CA GLN A 409 -4.31 4.30 -16.96
C GLN A 409 -4.77 4.36 -18.40
N ALA A 410 -5.53 3.38 -18.88
CA ALA A 410 -6.03 3.37 -20.26
C ALA A 410 -7.05 4.48 -20.52
N SER A 411 -7.69 5.01 -19.48
CA SER A 411 -8.71 6.07 -19.53
C SER A 411 -8.18 7.44 -19.07
N MET A 412 -6.97 7.50 -18.51
CA MET A 412 -6.43 8.71 -17.88
C MET A 412 -5.78 9.68 -18.89
N THR A 413 -6.06 10.96 -18.70
CA THR A 413 -5.26 12.04 -19.30
C THR A 413 -3.91 12.19 -18.60
N ALA A 414 -2.96 12.91 -19.21
CA ALA A 414 -1.63 13.14 -18.62
C ALA A 414 -1.69 13.78 -17.21
N GLU A 415 -2.63 14.71 -16.97
CA GLU A 415 -2.89 15.33 -15.66
C GLU A 415 -3.34 14.32 -14.61
N HIS A 416 -4.17 13.37 -14.99
CA HIS A 416 -4.64 12.31 -14.13
C HIS A 416 -3.52 11.34 -13.70
N ILE A 417 -2.59 11.04 -14.62
CA ILE A 417 -1.42 10.18 -14.33
C ILE A 417 -0.53 10.84 -13.27
N GLU A 418 -0.37 12.17 -13.33
CA GLU A 418 0.46 12.93 -12.40
C GLU A 418 -0.08 12.87 -10.95
N ALA A 419 -1.38 12.98 -10.78
CA ALA A 419 -2.04 12.89 -9.50
C ALA A 419 -1.93 11.47 -8.86
N PHE A 420 -2.06 10.43 -9.67
CA PHE A 420 -1.96 9.04 -9.22
C PHE A 420 -0.52 8.59 -8.91
N THR A 421 0.46 9.25 -9.50
CA THR A 421 1.89 8.93 -9.34
C THR A 421 2.55 9.64 -8.16
N SER A 422 1.82 10.50 -7.43
CA SER A 422 2.31 11.16 -6.22
C SER A 422 2.36 10.25 -4.97
N LEU A 423 2.06 8.97 -5.13
CA LEU A 423 2.15 7.98 -4.04
C LEU A 423 3.58 7.78 -3.58
N PRO A 424 3.85 7.83 -2.27
CA PRO A 424 5.15 7.44 -1.75
C PRO A 424 5.37 5.95 -2.07
N VAL A 425 6.12 5.68 -3.12
CA VAL A 425 6.55 4.34 -3.44
C VAL A 425 7.75 4.04 -2.55
N PHE A 426 7.46 3.40 -1.43
CA PHE A 426 8.39 2.62 -0.64
C PHE A 426 9.55 3.35 0.07
N THR A 427 9.36 3.57 1.34
CA THR A 427 10.45 3.49 2.33
C THR A 427 10.79 2.02 2.64
#